data_c688a7f9c2143d5f81e29116556cea81
#
_entry.id   c688a7f9c2143d5f81e29116556cea81
#
_cell.length_a   1.000
_cell.length_b   1.000
_cell.length_c   1.000
_cell.angle_alpha   90.00
_cell.angle_beta   90.00
_cell.angle_gamma   90.00
#
_symmetry.space_group_name_H-M   'P 1'
#
loop_
_entity.id
_entity.type
_entity.pdbx_description
1 polymer ?
#
loop_
_entity_poly.entity_id
_entity_poly.type
_entity_poly.pdbx_seq_one_letter_code
_entity_poly.pdbx_strand_id
1 'polypeptide(L)'
;SRYTEYSIKQSPWRGGKGDLVKELSEACKEYGLKLGIYLSPWDRNHRDYGTPEYITYFRNQLRELLTNYGEIFEVWFDGANGGTGYYGGTNENRCVDRKTYYDWENTYKIVRELQPNAMLFSDGGPDCRWCGNEDGWVGETNWSLLRRNEVWPGYPNYTELRYGHEDGTHWVPAEVNVSIRPGWFYHESEDHKVKSLQQMVDIYYSSVGRNGTFLLNLPIDKRGLVHETDVKRIQEMTAALKADFTINLAEGASVIATN
;
A
#
# COMPACT_ATOMS: atom_id res chain seq x y z
N SER A 1 -8.77 -7.79 16.20
CA SER A 1 -10.14 -7.35 15.90
C SER A 1 -11.17 -8.20 16.63
N ARG A 2 -12.24 -7.58 17.07
CA ARG A 2 -13.42 -8.26 17.67
C ARG A 2 -14.41 -8.76 16.61
N TYR A 3 -14.22 -8.35 15.39
CA TYR A 3 -15.13 -8.65 14.27
C TYR A 3 -14.68 -9.85 13.45
N THR A 4 -13.48 -10.38 13.67
CA THR A 4 -12.97 -11.55 12.96
C THR A 4 -12.41 -12.58 13.93
N GLU A 5 -12.61 -13.85 13.63
CA GLU A 5 -11.94 -14.95 14.30
C GLU A 5 -10.50 -15.11 13.81
N TYR A 6 -10.17 -14.57 12.64
CA TYR A 6 -8.82 -14.58 12.07
C TYR A 6 -7.99 -13.43 12.65
N SER A 7 -7.51 -13.61 13.86
CA SER A 7 -6.74 -12.61 14.60
C SER A 7 -5.71 -13.25 15.49
N ILE A 8 -4.78 -12.42 16.01
CA ILE A 8 -3.72 -12.87 16.94
C ILE A 8 -4.28 -13.55 18.18
N LYS A 9 -5.50 -13.21 18.61
CA LYS A 9 -6.17 -13.85 19.76
C LYS A 9 -6.44 -15.34 19.55
N GLN A 10 -6.54 -15.76 18.28
CA GLN A 10 -6.75 -17.15 17.90
C GLN A 10 -5.43 -17.87 17.55
N SER A 11 -4.31 -17.18 17.61
CA SER A 11 -3.00 -17.74 17.35
C SER A 11 -2.34 -18.23 18.65
N PRO A 12 -1.36 -19.15 18.58
CA PRO A 12 -0.59 -19.57 19.74
C PRO A 12 0.39 -18.48 20.25
N TRP A 13 0.57 -17.40 19.49
CA TRP A 13 1.49 -16.34 19.85
C TRP A 13 1.09 -15.68 21.17
N ARG A 14 2.01 -15.63 22.14
CA ARG A 14 1.76 -15.13 23.51
C ARG A 14 0.48 -15.68 24.18
N GLY A 15 0.02 -16.88 23.77
CA GLY A 15 -1.22 -17.46 24.25
C GLY A 15 -2.47 -16.66 23.88
N GLY A 16 -2.48 -16.04 22.69
CA GLY A 16 -3.58 -15.19 22.20
C GLY A 16 -3.67 -13.83 22.87
N LYS A 17 -2.65 -13.41 23.61
CA LYS A 17 -2.61 -12.12 24.31
C LYS A 17 -1.73 -11.12 23.54
N GLY A 18 -2.11 -9.85 23.62
CA GLY A 18 -1.40 -8.74 22.98
C GLY A 18 -2.20 -8.07 21.88
N ASP A 19 -1.71 -6.92 21.45
CA ASP A 19 -2.28 -6.13 20.37
C ASP A 19 -1.12 -5.59 19.50
N LEU A 20 -0.81 -6.33 18.42
CA LEU A 20 0.31 -5.98 17.55
C LEU A 20 0.16 -4.60 16.91
N VAL A 21 -1.06 -4.21 16.55
CA VAL A 21 -1.29 -2.90 15.93
C VAL A 21 -1.05 -1.79 16.94
N LYS A 22 -1.48 -2.00 18.19
CA LYS A 22 -1.20 -1.06 19.28
C LYS A 22 0.29 -0.95 19.57
N GLU A 23 0.98 -2.09 19.71
CA GLU A 23 2.43 -2.13 19.95
C GLU A 23 3.20 -1.42 18.82
N LEU A 24 2.79 -1.64 17.56
CA LEU A 24 3.37 -0.95 16.41
C LEU A 24 3.08 0.56 16.43
N SER A 25 1.85 0.96 16.75
CA SER A 25 1.48 2.38 16.86
C SER A 25 2.32 3.11 17.91
N GLU A 26 2.50 2.48 19.09
CA GLU A 26 3.33 3.03 20.17
C GLU A 26 4.80 3.15 19.73
N ALA A 27 5.35 2.12 19.06
CA ALA A 27 6.70 2.15 18.52
C ALA A 27 6.87 3.23 17.43
N CYS A 28 5.92 3.35 16.49
CA CYS A 28 5.95 4.43 15.49
C CYS A 28 6.01 5.80 16.16
N LYS A 29 5.20 6.03 17.19
CA LYS A 29 5.22 7.29 17.94
C LYS A 29 6.55 7.54 18.65
N GLU A 30 7.12 6.51 19.27
CA GLU A 30 8.42 6.58 19.97
C GLU A 30 9.55 6.96 19.03
N TYR A 31 9.57 6.37 17.82
CA TYR A 31 10.63 6.60 16.83
C TYR A 31 10.32 7.70 15.81
N GLY A 32 9.23 8.44 16.00
CA GLY A 32 8.86 9.56 15.10
C GLY A 32 8.44 9.10 13.70
N LEU A 33 7.95 7.86 13.57
CA LEU A 33 7.40 7.31 12.34
C LEU A 33 5.89 7.51 12.28
N LYS A 34 5.35 7.63 11.07
CA LYS A 34 3.91 7.70 10.86
C LYS A 34 3.34 6.29 10.71
N LEU A 35 2.17 6.05 11.29
CA LEU A 35 1.48 4.76 11.19
C LEU A 35 0.58 4.74 9.96
N GLY A 36 0.79 3.79 9.07
CA GLY A 36 -0.17 3.37 8.06
C GLY A 36 -0.87 2.08 8.47
N ILE A 37 -2.06 1.84 7.95
CA ILE A 37 -2.78 0.58 8.14
C ILE A 37 -3.14 -0.04 6.80
N TYR A 38 -3.12 -1.36 6.76
CA TYR A 38 -3.50 -2.17 5.60
C TYR A 38 -4.77 -2.95 5.94
N LEU A 39 -5.77 -2.85 5.09
CA LEU A 39 -6.97 -3.68 5.17
C LEU A 39 -7.45 -4.03 3.78
N SER A 40 -7.17 -5.26 3.32
CA SER A 40 -7.65 -5.73 2.03
C SER A 40 -9.18 -5.87 2.05
N PRO A 41 -9.89 -5.32 1.06
CA PRO A 41 -11.31 -5.56 0.88
C PRO A 41 -11.58 -6.94 0.25
N TRP A 42 -10.55 -7.63 -0.23
CA TRP A 42 -10.64 -8.92 -0.91
C TRP A 42 -10.31 -10.07 0.05
N ASP A 43 -11.33 -10.75 0.54
CA ASP A 43 -11.21 -11.91 1.43
C ASP A 43 -12.00 -13.11 0.90
N ARG A 44 -11.36 -13.90 0.05
CA ARG A 44 -11.97 -15.11 -0.52
C ARG A 44 -12.20 -16.23 0.51
N ASN A 45 -11.63 -16.10 1.71
CA ASN A 45 -11.82 -17.05 2.79
C ASN A 45 -13.07 -16.75 3.63
N HIS A 46 -13.61 -15.54 3.57
CA HIS A 46 -14.78 -15.19 4.34
C HIS A 46 -16.05 -15.77 3.71
N ARG A 47 -16.89 -16.46 4.52
CA ARG A 47 -18.10 -17.13 4.05
C ARG A 47 -19.13 -16.21 3.39
N ASP A 48 -19.16 -14.94 3.82
CA ASP A 48 -20.12 -13.96 3.30
C ASP A 48 -19.52 -13.09 2.19
N TYR A 49 -18.28 -13.37 1.73
CA TYR A 49 -17.67 -12.59 0.66
C TYR A 49 -18.54 -12.57 -0.61
N GLY A 50 -18.80 -11.39 -1.13
CA GLY A 50 -19.71 -11.17 -2.27
C GLY A 50 -21.13 -10.78 -1.85
N THR A 51 -21.41 -10.63 -0.56
CA THR A 51 -22.70 -10.17 -0.03
C THR A 51 -22.58 -8.84 0.71
N PRO A 52 -23.71 -8.13 0.99
CA PRO A 52 -23.70 -6.89 1.80
C PRO A 52 -23.22 -7.11 3.24
N GLU A 53 -23.42 -8.31 3.81
CA GLU A 53 -22.97 -8.67 5.16
C GLU A 53 -21.44 -8.59 5.27
N TYR A 54 -20.73 -9.05 4.22
CA TYR A 54 -19.29 -8.93 4.17
C TYR A 54 -18.82 -7.45 4.16
N ILE A 55 -19.50 -6.57 3.43
CA ILE A 55 -19.16 -5.14 3.42
C ILE A 55 -19.34 -4.53 4.82
N THR A 56 -20.37 -4.95 5.54
CA THR A 56 -20.57 -4.55 6.94
C THR A 56 -19.44 -5.06 7.84
N TYR A 57 -19.04 -6.32 7.70
CA TYR A 57 -17.90 -6.92 8.41
C TYR A 57 -16.60 -6.17 8.12
N PHE A 58 -16.28 -5.92 6.85
CA PHE A 58 -15.10 -5.16 6.42
C PHE A 58 -15.06 -3.76 7.03
N ARG A 59 -16.17 -3.02 6.95
CA ARG A 59 -16.27 -1.66 7.49
C ARG A 59 -16.20 -1.60 9.01
N ASN A 60 -16.68 -2.63 9.70
CA ASN A 60 -16.54 -2.73 11.15
C ASN A 60 -15.08 -2.90 11.59
N GLN A 61 -14.31 -3.73 10.87
CA GLN A 61 -12.85 -3.83 11.10
C GLN A 61 -12.15 -2.51 10.79
N LEU A 62 -12.51 -1.86 9.68
CA LEU A 62 -11.96 -0.57 9.30
C LEU A 62 -12.20 0.48 10.41
N ARG A 63 -13.42 0.60 10.92
CA ARG A 63 -13.73 1.52 12.04
C ARG A 63 -12.90 1.20 13.29
N GLU A 64 -12.73 -0.05 13.62
CA GLU A 64 -11.90 -0.48 14.76
C GLU A 64 -10.45 -0.04 14.59
N LEU A 65 -9.87 -0.21 13.40
CA LEU A 65 -8.51 0.23 13.10
C LEU A 65 -8.37 1.77 13.15
N LEU A 66 -9.34 2.50 12.64
CA LEU A 66 -9.30 3.96 12.58
C LEU A 66 -9.55 4.65 13.93
N THR A 67 -10.09 3.95 14.94
CA THR A 67 -10.47 4.57 16.23
C THR A 67 -9.56 4.18 17.38
N ASN A 68 -8.86 3.04 17.33
CA ASN A 68 -8.19 2.49 18.52
C ASN A 68 -6.68 2.74 18.56
N TYR A 69 -6.06 3.25 17.50
CA TYR A 69 -4.60 3.23 17.35
C TYR A 69 -3.97 4.61 17.10
N GLY A 70 -4.72 5.68 17.40
CA GLY A 70 -4.26 7.06 17.26
C GLY A 70 -4.36 7.58 15.83
N GLU A 71 -3.48 8.52 15.47
CA GLU A 71 -3.45 9.12 14.14
C GLU A 71 -2.95 8.11 13.11
N ILE A 72 -3.69 7.99 12.01
CA ILE A 72 -3.35 7.16 10.87
C ILE A 72 -2.90 8.06 9.72
N PHE A 73 -1.71 7.81 9.21
CA PHE A 73 -1.14 8.55 8.08
C PHE A 73 -1.69 8.05 6.75
N GLU A 74 -1.84 6.74 6.60
CA GLU A 74 -2.27 6.12 5.36
C GLU A 74 -3.18 4.92 5.62
N VAL A 75 -4.22 4.79 4.82
CA VAL A 75 -5.09 3.61 4.77
C VAL A 75 -4.91 2.93 3.42
N TRP A 76 -4.37 1.73 3.44
CA TRP A 76 -4.01 0.97 2.26
C TRP A 76 -5.03 -0.12 1.96
N PHE A 77 -5.81 0.06 0.89
CA PHE A 77 -6.79 -0.91 0.42
C PHE A 77 -6.21 -1.71 -0.74
N ASP A 78 -5.94 -2.98 -0.52
CA ASP A 78 -5.37 -3.88 -1.50
C ASP A 78 -6.43 -4.75 -2.17
N GLY A 79 -6.37 -4.82 -3.49
CA GLY A 79 -7.05 -5.85 -4.26
C GLY A 79 -8.57 -5.77 -4.25
N ALA A 80 -9.17 -4.72 -4.79
CA ALA A 80 -10.62 -4.67 -5.05
C ALA A 80 -11.02 -5.62 -6.21
N ASN A 81 -10.70 -6.89 -6.05
CA ASN A 81 -10.91 -7.91 -7.07
C ASN A 81 -12.37 -8.41 -7.09
N GLY A 82 -12.74 -9.10 -8.14
CA GLY A 82 -14.07 -9.65 -8.34
C GLY A 82 -14.10 -10.59 -9.53
N GLY A 83 -15.27 -10.74 -10.12
CA GLY A 83 -15.51 -11.60 -11.27
C GLY A 83 -16.31 -12.84 -10.90
N THR A 84 -16.52 -13.70 -11.88
CA THR A 84 -17.25 -14.97 -11.71
C THR A 84 -16.26 -16.09 -11.41
N GLY A 85 -16.55 -16.89 -10.40
CA GLY A 85 -15.74 -18.04 -10.04
C GLY A 85 -16.13 -18.68 -8.72
N TYR A 86 -15.38 -19.73 -8.37
CA TYR A 86 -15.54 -20.42 -7.10
C TYR A 86 -14.81 -19.66 -5.99
N TYR A 87 -15.54 -19.34 -4.92
CA TYR A 87 -15.02 -18.68 -3.75
C TYR A 87 -14.96 -19.65 -2.56
N GLY A 88 -13.75 -20.02 -2.16
CA GLY A 88 -13.50 -21.10 -1.20
C GLY A 88 -14.19 -20.93 0.15
N GLY A 89 -14.19 -19.74 0.72
CA GLY A 89 -14.83 -19.46 2.01
C GLY A 89 -16.36 -19.58 1.98
N THR A 90 -16.99 -19.29 0.83
CA THR A 90 -18.42 -19.45 0.64
C THR A 90 -18.81 -20.86 0.20
N ASN A 91 -17.84 -21.63 -0.27
CA ASN A 91 -18.03 -22.95 -0.85
C ASN A 91 -19.01 -22.97 -2.03
N GLU A 92 -19.05 -21.92 -2.83
CA GLU A 92 -19.93 -21.79 -3.98
C GLU A 92 -19.34 -20.90 -5.08
N ASN A 93 -19.96 -20.94 -6.27
CA ASN A 93 -19.69 -19.98 -7.32
C ASN A 93 -20.47 -18.68 -7.07
N ARG A 94 -19.80 -17.57 -7.16
CA ARG A 94 -20.37 -16.21 -7.08
C ARG A 94 -19.89 -15.36 -8.22
N CYS A 95 -20.63 -14.29 -8.50
CA CYS A 95 -20.22 -13.21 -9.38
C CYS A 95 -20.15 -11.92 -8.56
N VAL A 96 -18.97 -11.35 -8.46
CA VAL A 96 -18.72 -10.10 -7.73
C VAL A 96 -18.33 -9.02 -8.74
N ASP A 97 -19.18 -8.01 -8.89
CA ASP A 97 -18.84 -6.83 -9.68
C ASP A 97 -17.86 -5.94 -8.90
N ARG A 98 -16.58 -6.04 -9.25
CA ARG A 98 -15.52 -5.29 -8.58
C ARG A 98 -15.69 -3.77 -8.61
N LYS A 99 -16.44 -3.23 -9.57
CA LYS A 99 -16.65 -1.78 -9.69
C LYS A 99 -17.64 -1.25 -8.67
N THR A 100 -18.68 -2.01 -8.35
CA THR A 100 -19.81 -1.54 -7.53
C THR A 100 -19.92 -2.21 -6.18
N TYR A 101 -19.49 -3.47 -6.06
CA TYR A 101 -19.69 -4.28 -4.87
C TYR A 101 -19.14 -3.65 -3.57
N TYR A 102 -17.95 -3.06 -3.62
CA TYR A 102 -17.29 -2.56 -2.42
C TYR A 102 -17.83 -1.23 -1.91
N ASP A 103 -18.70 -0.56 -2.70
CA ASP A 103 -19.32 0.71 -2.30
C ASP A 103 -18.29 1.70 -1.75
N TRP A 104 -17.29 2.01 -2.58
CA TRP A 104 -16.11 2.76 -2.19
C TRP A 104 -16.42 4.16 -1.65
N GLU A 105 -17.40 4.84 -2.21
CA GLU A 105 -17.79 6.17 -1.76
C GLU A 105 -18.14 6.19 -0.26
N ASN A 106 -18.95 5.24 0.19
CA ASN A 106 -19.32 5.14 1.61
C ASN A 106 -18.18 4.59 2.47
N THR A 107 -17.29 3.78 1.92
CA THR A 107 -16.08 3.33 2.62
C THR A 107 -15.11 4.49 2.85
N TYR A 108 -14.89 5.35 1.84
CA TYR A 108 -14.04 6.54 1.99
C TYR A 108 -14.60 7.55 2.99
N LYS A 109 -15.92 7.74 3.03
CA LYS A 109 -16.57 8.61 4.04
C LYS A 109 -16.19 8.19 5.46
N ILE A 110 -16.17 6.88 5.76
CA ILE A 110 -15.76 6.38 7.07
C ILE A 110 -14.34 6.83 7.42
N VAL A 111 -13.41 6.73 6.49
CA VAL A 111 -12.03 7.16 6.72
C VAL A 111 -11.97 8.67 6.92
N ARG A 112 -12.62 9.45 6.06
CA ARG A 112 -12.63 10.92 6.17
C ARG A 112 -13.25 11.44 7.47
N GLU A 113 -14.29 10.75 7.98
CA GLU A 113 -14.91 11.09 9.26
C GLU A 113 -14.01 10.80 10.46
N LEU A 114 -13.31 9.67 10.46
CA LEU A 114 -12.53 9.20 11.60
C LEU A 114 -11.06 9.63 11.57
N GLN A 115 -10.49 9.78 10.36
CA GLN A 115 -9.10 10.16 10.11
C GLN A 115 -9.04 11.11 8.90
N PRO A 116 -9.44 12.39 9.07
CA PRO A 116 -9.62 13.32 7.95
C PRO A 116 -8.33 13.62 7.17
N ASN A 117 -7.17 13.46 7.81
CA ASN A 117 -5.86 13.72 7.22
C ASN A 117 -5.18 12.47 6.63
N ALA A 118 -5.79 11.30 6.77
CA ALA A 118 -5.19 10.07 6.25
C ALA A 118 -5.21 10.04 4.72
N MET A 119 -4.09 9.63 4.13
CA MET A 119 -4.00 9.30 2.71
C MET A 119 -4.76 8.00 2.45
N LEU A 120 -5.52 7.97 1.37
CA LEU A 120 -6.26 6.79 0.94
C LEU A 120 -5.62 6.22 -0.32
N PHE A 121 -5.03 5.05 -0.19
CA PHE A 121 -4.49 4.29 -1.30
C PHE A 121 -5.47 3.21 -1.77
N SER A 122 -5.59 3.07 -3.06
CA SER A 122 -6.09 1.89 -3.76
C SER A 122 -5.60 1.88 -5.21
N ASP A 123 -5.95 0.89 -6.01
CA ASP A 123 -5.56 0.84 -7.42
C ASP A 123 -5.95 2.13 -8.18
N GLY A 124 -7.10 2.70 -7.87
CA GLY A 124 -7.62 3.91 -8.53
C GLY A 124 -7.67 5.18 -7.65
N GLY A 125 -7.01 5.18 -6.52
CA GLY A 125 -7.05 6.31 -5.58
C GLY A 125 -8.01 6.08 -4.40
N PRO A 126 -8.48 7.12 -3.71
CA PRO A 126 -8.73 8.50 -4.15
C PRO A 126 -7.55 9.47 -4.06
N ASP A 127 -6.59 9.24 -3.15
CA ASP A 127 -5.52 10.23 -2.90
C ASP A 127 -4.21 9.83 -3.55
N CYS A 128 -3.88 8.54 -3.57
CA CYS A 128 -2.81 7.97 -4.37
C CYS A 128 -3.26 6.66 -5.01
N ARG A 129 -2.68 6.35 -6.16
CA ARG A 129 -3.02 5.17 -6.95
C ARG A 129 -1.86 4.19 -6.99
N TRP A 130 -2.18 2.92 -7.15
CA TRP A 130 -1.17 1.94 -7.50
C TRP A 130 -0.53 2.25 -8.86
N CYS A 131 0.78 2.03 -8.98
CA CYS A 131 1.52 2.28 -10.22
C CYS A 131 1.32 1.20 -11.30
N GLY A 132 0.50 0.18 -11.06
CA GLY A 132 0.17 -0.87 -12.04
C GLY A 132 1.24 -1.94 -12.22
N ASN A 133 2.25 -2.03 -11.34
CA ASN A 133 3.23 -3.11 -11.27
C ASN A 133 3.87 -3.17 -9.89
N GLU A 134 4.57 -4.28 -9.61
CA GLU A 134 5.33 -4.50 -8.38
C GLU A 134 6.84 -4.59 -8.65
N ASP A 135 7.28 -4.09 -9.80
CA ASP A 135 8.68 -4.13 -10.25
C ASP A 135 9.48 -2.88 -9.83
N GLY A 136 8.78 -1.86 -9.31
CA GLY A 136 9.44 -0.69 -8.75
C GLY A 136 9.60 0.48 -9.71
N TRP A 137 8.68 0.71 -10.64
CA TRP A 137 8.78 1.82 -11.59
C TRP A 137 7.44 2.39 -12.05
N VAL A 138 7.46 3.66 -12.45
CA VAL A 138 6.41 4.36 -13.21
C VAL A 138 6.94 4.79 -14.56
N GLY A 139 6.06 5.23 -15.45
CA GLY A 139 6.44 5.73 -16.77
C GLY A 139 7.43 6.89 -16.71
N GLU A 140 8.27 7.04 -17.73
CA GLU A 140 9.21 8.17 -17.82
C GLU A 140 8.47 9.52 -17.81
N THR A 141 7.32 9.60 -18.50
CA THR A 141 6.34 10.65 -18.31
C THR A 141 5.23 10.09 -17.42
N ASN A 142 5.17 10.53 -16.19
CA ASN A 142 4.17 10.10 -15.21
C ASN A 142 3.35 11.30 -14.74
N TRP A 143 2.11 11.35 -15.19
CA TRP A 143 1.15 12.37 -14.78
C TRP A 143 0.56 11.99 -13.41
N SER A 144 0.62 12.92 -12.45
CA SER A 144 -0.09 12.73 -11.17
C SER A 144 -1.60 13.01 -11.29
N LEU A 145 -2.13 13.06 -12.48
CA LEU A 145 -3.53 13.29 -12.74
C LEU A 145 -4.22 12.02 -13.23
N LEU A 146 -5.47 11.83 -12.82
CA LEU A 146 -6.36 10.79 -13.35
C LEU A 146 -7.69 11.39 -13.83
N ARG A 147 -8.29 10.78 -14.83
CA ARG A 147 -9.70 10.96 -15.19
C ARG A 147 -10.56 10.23 -14.17
N ARG A 148 -10.87 10.91 -13.08
CA ARG A 148 -11.44 10.33 -11.87
C ARG A 148 -12.68 9.47 -12.10
N ASN A 149 -13.52 9.83 -13.08
CA ASN A 149 -14.77 9.11 -13.35
C ASN A 149 -14.55 7.80 -14.14
N GLU A 150 -13.35 7.62 -14.69
CA GLU A 150 -13.00 6.45 -15.52
C GLU A 150 -12.20 5.41 -14.76
N VAL A 151 -11.52 5.79 -13.66
CA VAL A 151 -10.64 4.91 -12.87
C VAL A 151 -11.25 4.65 -11.49
N TRP A 152 -11.24 3.41 -11.05
CA TRP A 152 -11.79 2.96 -9.77
C TRP A 152 -10.89 1.89 -9.14
N PRO A 153 -10.99 1.58 -7.84
CA PRO A 153 -10.27 0.46 -7.22
C PRO A 153 -10.61 -0.86 -7.91
N GLY A 154 -9.57 -1.63 -8.30
CA GLY A 154 -9.72 -2.82 -9.14
C GLY A 154 -9.74 -2.53 -10.65
N TYR A 155 -9.33 -1.32 -11.06
CA TYR A 155 -9.25 -0.91 -12.47
C TYR A 155 -8.29 -1.82 -13.26
N PRO A 156 -8.72 -2.41 -14.40
CA PRO A 156 -7.95 -3.46 -15.04
C PRO A 156 -6.84 -2.96 -15.98
N ASN A 157 -6.83 -1.68 -16.35
CA ASN A 157 -5.83 -1.13 -17.26
C ASN A 157 -4.62 -0.58 -16.50
N TYR A 158 -3.71 -1.47 -16.13
CA TYR A 158 -2.52 -1.12 -15.36
C TYR A 158 -1.56 -0.19 -16.09
N THR A 159 -1.62 -0.13 -17.41
CA THR A 159 -0.81 0.81 -18.19
C THR A 159 -1.24 2.24 -17.91
N GLU A 160 -2.54 2.52 -17.86
CA GLU A 160 -3.03 3.85 -17.50
C GLU A 160 -2.63 4.25 -16.07
N LEU A 161 -2.68 3.31 -15.13
CA LEU A 161 -2.23 3.57 -13.75
C LEU A 161 -0.75 3.95 -13.69
N ARG A 162 0.07 3.39 -14.58
CA ARG A 162 1.52 3.60 -14.65
C ARG A 162 1.91 4.97 -15.16
N TYR A 163 1.14 5.50 -16.11
CA TYR A 163 1.45 6.78 -16.77
C TYR A 163 0.55 7.94 -16.29
N GLY A 164 -0.60 7.63 -15.71
CA GLY A 164 -1.63 8.64 -15.44
C GLY A 164 -2.21 9.25 -16.72
N HIS A 165 -2.88 10.39 -16.59
CA HIS A 165 -3.55 11.05 -17.71
C HIS A 165 -3.13 12.53 -17.79
N GLU A 166 -2.64 12.97 -18.93
CA GLU A 166 -2.28 14.37 -19.18
C GLU A 166 -3.47 15.30 -18.97
N ASP A 167 -4.64 14.88 -19.42
CA ASP A 167 -5.92 15.57 -19.31
C ASP A 167 -6.73 15.15 -18.08
N GLY A 168 -6.06 14.58 -17.08
CA GLY A 168 -6.72 14.12 -15.87
C GLY A 168 -7.38 15.24 -15.08
N THR A 169 -8.46 14.91 -14.38
CA THR A 169 -9.33 15.86 -13.68
C THR A 169 -8.99 16.01 -12.19
N HIS A 170 -8.26 15.05 -11.61
CA HIS A 170 -7.96 15.01 -10.19
C HIS A 170 -6.51 14.63 -9.96
N TRP A 171 -5.89 15.24 -8.94
CA TRP A 171 -4.56 14.89 -8.46
C TRP A 171 -4.60 13.56 -7.72
N VAL A 172 -3.98 12.53 -8.29
CA VAL A 172 -3.87 11.17 -7.73
C VAL A 172 -2.50 10.61 -8.12
N PRO A 173 -1.42 11.00 -7.43
CA PRO A 173 -0.06 10.55 -7.72
C PRO A 173 0.06 9.03 -7.63
N ALA A 174 1.02 8.47 -8.36
CA ALA A 174 1.30 7.04 -8.31
C ALA A 174 2.13 6.67 -7.09
N GLU A 175 1.76 5.61 -6.41
CA GLU A 175 2.58 4.93 -5.42
C GLU A 175 3.19 3.67 -6.02
N VAL A 176 4.50 3.56 -5.88
CA VAL A 176 5.30 2.44 -6.36
C VAL A 176 5.61 1.53 -5.18
N ASN A 177 4.90 0.43 -5.10
CA ASN A 177 5.12 -0.59 -4.10
C ASN A 177 5.99 -1.72 -4.65
N VAL A 178 7.03 -2.09 -3.92
CA VAL A 178 7.97 -3.15 -4.30
C VAL A 178 8.57 -3.79 -3.07
N SER A 179 8.83 -5.09 -3.12
CA SER A 179 9.53 -5.77 -2.03
C SER A 179 11.04 -5.75 -2.25
N ILE A 180 11.81 -5.62 -1.16
CA ILE A 180 13.27 -5.79 -1.19
C ILE A 180 13.69 -7.22 -1.54
N ARG A 181 12.80 -8.20 -1.34
CA ARG A 181 12.97 -9.63 -1.61
C ARG A 181 12.11 -10.07 -2.81
N PRO A 182 12.24 -11.32 -3.30
CA PRO A 182 11.41 -11.82 -4.41
C PRO A 182 9.91 -11.79 -4.13
N GLY A 183 9.50 -12.01 -2.87
CA GLY A 183 8.09 -12.00 -2.44
C GLY A 183 7.84 -11.03 -1.31
N TRP A 184 6.56 -10.95 -0.88
CA TRP A 184 6.09 -10.03 0.17
C TRP A 184 6.35 -10.54 1.59
N PHE A 185 6.63 -11.83 1.76
CA PHE A 185 6.87 -12.46 3.05
C PHE A 185 8.30 -12.97 3.17
N TYR A 186 8.79 -13.08 4.40
CA TYR A 186 10.13 -13.57 4.69
C TYR A 186 10.25 -15.08 4.46
N HIS A 187 11.28 -15.46 3.71
CA HIS A 187 11.75 -16.83 3.57
C HIS A 187 13.27 -16.88 3.73
N GLU A 188 13.76 -17.64 4.71
CA GLU A 188 15.20 -17.80 4.99
C GLU A 188 15.99 -18.27 3.76
N SER A 189 15.39 -19.14 2.95
CA SER A 189 15.99 -19.62 1.69
C SER A 189 16.20 -18.51 0.64
N GLU A 190 15.69 -17.30 0.87
CA GLU A 190 15.80 -16.14 -0.01
C GLU A 190 16.73 -15.04 0.49
N ASP A 191 17.46 -15.25 1.60
CA ASP A 191 18.39 -14.25 2.14
C ASP A 191 19.46 -13.81 1.15
N HIS A 192 19.86 -14.72 0.24
CA HIS A 192 20.80 -14.44 -0.83
C HIS A 192 20.18 -13.74 -2.06
N LYS A 193 18.84 -13.55 -2.09
CA LYS A 193 18.08 -12.94 -3.19
C LYS A 193 17.63 -11.51 -2.91
N VAL A 194 18.07 -10.93 -1.81
CA VAL A 194 17.81 -9.51 -1.50
C VAL A 194 18.33 -8.66 -2.66
N LYS A 195 17.52 -7.71 -3.13
CA LYS A 195 17.86 -6.83 -4.26
C LYS A 195 19.24 -6.20 -4.05
N SER A 196 20.04 -6.10 -5.12
CA SER A 196 21.35 -5.47 -5.08
C SER A 196 21.24 -3.95 -4.80
N LEU A 197 22.33 -3.32 -4.38
CA LEU A 197 22.37 -1.86 -4.23
C LEU A 197 21.96 -1.14 -5.52
N GLN A 198 22.48 -1.58 -6.66
CA GLN A 198 22.15 -0.99 -7.96
C GLN A 198 20.65 -1.08 -8.24
N GLN A 199 20.02 -2.25 -8.04
CA GLN A 199 18.57 -2.39 -8.21
C GLN A 199 17.78 -1.46 -7.30
N MET A 200 18.19 -1.30 -6.04
CA MET A 200 17.50 -0.41 -5.09
C MET A 200 17.61 1.07 -5.49
N VAL A 201 18.76 1.49 -5.98
CA VAL A 201 18.99 2.85 -6.50
C VAL A 201 18.20 3.06 -7.79
N ASP A 202 18.20 2.10 -8.71
CA ASP A 202 17.43 2.15 -9.95
C ASP A 202 15.92 2.28 -9.68
N ILE A 203 15.41 1.54 -8.70
CA ILE A 203 14.01 1.64 -8.26
C ILE A 203 13.72 3.05 -7.71
N TYR A 204 14.61 3.62 -6.90
CA TYR A 204 14.43 4.98 -6.39
C TYR A 204 14.30 6.00 -7.54
N TYR A 205 15.19 5.94 -8.52
CA TYR A 205 15.15 6.85 -9.67
C TYR A 205 13.99 6.55 -10.64
N SER A 206 13.56 5.30 -10.71
CA SER A 206 12.42 4.90 -11.56
C SER A 206 11.05 5.13 -10.89
N SER A 207 11.02 5.45 -9.62
CA SER A 207 9.82 5.79 -8.84
C SER A 207 9.81 7.27 -8.46
N VAL A 208 10.57 7.65 -7.44
CA VAL A 208 10.67 9.04 -6.95
C VAL A 208 11.22 9.97 -8.03
N GLY A 209 12.24 9.56 -8.76
CA GLY A 209 12.82 10.32 -9.87
C GLY A 209 11.87 10.52 -11.04
N ARG A 210 10.74 9.80 -11.09
CA ARG A 210 9.70 9.90 -12.11
C ARG A 210 8.35 10.34 -11.54
N ASN A 211 8.38 11.16 -10.50
CA ASN A 211 7.18 11.75 -9.89
C ASN A 211 6.22 10.70 -9.28
N GLY A 212 6.74 9.61 -8.75
CA GLY A 212 6.01 8.62 -7.93
C GLY A 212 6.44 8.68 -6.47
N THR A 213 5.66 8.08 -5.59
CA THR A 213 6.11 7.75 -4.23
C THR A 213 6.77 6.38 -4.21
N PHE A 214 7.53 6.08 -3.18
CA PHE A 214 8.22 4.80 -3.06
C PHE A 214 7.86 4.11 -1.74
N LEU A 215 7.10 3.02 -1.84
CA LEU A 215 6.76 2.14 -0.72
C LEU A 215 7.59 0.86 -0.84
N LEU A 216 8.54 0.68 0.08
CA LEU A 216 9.39 -0.49 0.12
C LEU A 216 8.91 -1.48 1.18
N ASN A 217 8.55 -2.68 0.76
CA ASN A 217 8.24 -3.76 1.68
C ASN A 217 9.51 -4.38 2.25
N LEU A 218 9.57 -4.46 3.57
CA LEU A 218 10.60 -5.12 4.36
C LEU A 218 9.99 -6.29 5.11
N PRO A 219 10.09 -7.52 4.59
CA PRO A 219 9.51 -8.68 5.25
C PRO A 219 10.13 -8.92 6.62
N ILE A 220 9.28 -9.11 7.62
CA ILE A 220 9.71 -9.38 9.00
C ILE A 220 10.01 -10.88 9.16
N ASP A 221 11.16 -11.22 9.71
CA ASP A 221 11.56 -12.60 9.96
C ASP A 221 10.82 -13.23 11.16
N LYS A 222 11.08 -14.50 11.44
CA LYS A 222 10.42 -15.24 12.52
C LYS A 222 10.72 -14.71 13.93
N ARG A 223 11.75 -13.85 14.09
CA ARG A 223 12.08 -13.17 15.35
C ARG A 223 11.24 -11.90 15.55
N GLY A 224 10.52 -11.44 14.50
CA GLY A 224 9.80 -10.16 14.48
C GLY A 224 10.71 -8.98 14.13
N LEU A 225 11.83 -9.21 13.45
CA LEU A 225 12.83 -8.21 13.07
C LEU A 225 12.98 -8.14 11.55
N VAL A 226 13.39 -6.98 11.04
CA VAL A 226 13.95 -6.89 9.70
C VAL A 226 15.29 -7.62 9.69
N HIS A 227 15.47 -8.55 8.74
CA HIS A 227 16.69 -9.37 8.67
C HIS A 227 17.93 -8.50 8.38
N GLU A 228 19.07 -8.89 8.93
CA GLU A 228 20.32 -8.11 8.88
C GLU A 228 20.79 -7.81 7.45
N THR A 229 20.54 -8.72 6.51
CA THR A 229 20.85 -8.52 5.09
C THR A 229 20.02 -7.38 4.50
N ASP A 230 18.73 -7.27 4.86
CA ASP A 230 17.83 -6.23 4.39
C ASP A 230 18.19 -4.88 5.02
N VAL A 231 18.48 -4.87 6.32
CA VAL A 231 18.98 -3.68 7.04
C VAL A 231 20.24 -3.13 6.38
N LYS A 232 21.23 -4.00 6.12
CA LYS A 232 22.46 -3.62 5.43
C LYS A 232 22.17 -2.99 4.07
N ARG A 233 21.28 -3.58 3.28
CA ARG A 233 20.94 -3.08 1.95
C ARG A 233 20.30 -1.70 2.00
N ILE A 234 19.41 -1.45 2.95
CA ILE A 234 18.79 -0.13 3.15
C ILE A 234 19.82 0.91 3.57
N GLN A 235 20.74 0.56 4.46
CA GLN A 235 21.83 1.45 4.87
C GLN A 235 22.72 1.82 3.69
N GLU A 236 23.09 0.85 2.84
CA GLU A 236 23.87 1.08 1.63
C GLU A 236 23.13 1.99 0.63
N MET A 237 21.84 1.74 0.38
CA MET A 237 21.00 2.59 -0.47
C MET A 237 20.91 4.02 0.08
N THR A 238 20.65 4.14 1.37
CA THR A 238 20.56 5.46 2.03
C THR A 238 21.86 6.24 1.93
N ALA A 239 22.99 5.56 2.09
CA ALA A 239 24.32 6.20 1.95
C ALA A 239 24.58 6.64 0.50
N ALA A 240 24.24 5.82 -0.50
CA ALA A 240 24.38 6.16 -1.91
C ALA A 240 23.53 7.39 -2.26
N LEU A 241 22.23 7.38 -1.91
CA LEU A 241 21.33 8.51 -2.17
C LEU A 241 21.78 9.80 -1.45
N LYS A 242 22.28 9.70 -0.22
CA LYS A 242 22.84 10.85 0.47
C LYS A 242 24.07 11.43 -0.25
N ALA A 243 24.92 10.58 -0.80
CA ALA A 243 26.06 11.02 -1.58
C ALA A 243 25.63 11.73 -2.87
N ASP A 244 24.65 11.17 -3.59
CA ASP A 244 24.12 11.74 -4.84
C ASP A 244 23.47 13.12 -4.62
N PHE A 245 22.80 13.32 -3.48
CA PHE A 245 22.11 14.58 -3.15
C PHE A 245 22.93 15.52 -2.23
N THR A 246 24.24 15.30 -2.08
CA THR A 246 25.09 16.15 -1.24
C THR A 246 25.19 17.58 -1.77
N ILE A 247 25.16 17.74 -3.11
CA ILE A 247 25.25 19.03 -3.79
C ILE A 247 23.94 19.30 -4.51
N ASN A 248 23.26 20.37 -4.13
CA ASN A 248 22.09 20.85 -4.87
C ASN A 248 22.52 21.66 -6.09
N LEU A 249 22.61 21.02 -7.25
CA LEU A 249 23.01 21.67 -8.51
C LEU A 249 22.05 22.77 -8.99
N ALA A 250 20.81 22.80 -8.46
CA ALA A 250 19.82 23.81 -8.79
C ALA A 250 19.91 25.05 -7.87
N GLU A 251 20.71 24.98 -6.80
CA GLU A 251 20.88 26.10 -5.87
C GLU A 251 21.59 27.29 -6.58
N GLY A 252 20.91 28.44 -6.61
CA GLY A 252 21.41 29.62 -7.31
C GLY A 252 21.33 29.58 -8.83
N ALA A 253 20.72 28.55 -9.42
CA ALA A 253 20.54 28.47 -10.86
C ALA A 253 19.48 29.48 -11.36
N SER A 254 19.77 30.13 -12.50
CA SER A 254 18.75 30.92 -13.21
C SER A 254 17.89 29.99 -14.06
N VAL A 255 16.58 30.09 -13.92
CA VAL A 255 15.62 29.31 -14.70
C VAL A 255 14.99 30.23 -15.75
N ILE A 256 15.09 29.86 -17.03
CA ILE A 256 14.42 30.54 -18.15
C ILE A 256 13.50 29.52 -18.80
N ALA A 257 12.21 29.84 -18.87
CA ALA A 257 11.24 29.08 -19.67
C ALA A 257 11.06 29.79 -21.00
N THR A 258 11.23 29.06 -22.10
CA THR A 258 10.85 29.50 -23.45
C THR A 258 9.56 28.81 -23.83
N ASN A 259 8.45 29.52 -23.74
CA ASN A 259 7.14 29.01 -24.20
C ASN A 259 6.95 29.36 -25.68
#